data_a3e4007f1ea63b26a2f7c692f5e849ba
#
_entry.id   a3e4007f1ea63b26a2f7c692f5e849ba
#
_cell.length_a   1.000
_cell.length_b   1.000
_cell.length_c   1.000
_cell.angle_alpha   90.00
_cell.angle_beta   90.00
_cell.angle_gamma   90.00
#
_symmetry.space_group_name_H-M   'P 1'
#
loop_
_entity.id
_entity.type
_entity.pdbx_description
1 polymer ?
#
loop_
_entity_poly.entity_id
_entity_poly.type
_entity_poly.pdbx_seq_one_letter_code
_entity_poly.pdbx_strand_id
1 'polypeptide(L)'
;LKPSAVVLVATIRALKYHGGCSLDELNKESTDYLSKGLSNLERHVNNLKNHYGLPVVVAINGFTFDTEKEKELLKTKSTELNVPIISSTHWADGGKGAEELAKQVVETIETSENNFKFLYEDEMTLWDKMETIAKKIYGASSISAP
;
A
#
# COMPACT_ATOMS: atom_id res chain seq x y z
N LEU A 1 -1.86 -18.54 8.47
CA LEU A 1 -0.56 -17.99 8.13
C LEU A 1 -0.25 -16.81 9.04
N LYS A 2 1.01 -16.69 9.48
CA LYS A 2 1.53 -15.54 10.22
C LYS A 2 2.71 -14.99 9.41
N PRO A 3 2.49 -14.00 8.54
CA PRO A 3 3.55 -13.45 7.70
C PRO A 3 4.57 -12.66 8.52
N SER A 4 5.84 -12.67 8.10
CA SER A 4 6.91 -11.90 8.74
C SER A 4 6.89 -10.43 8.32
N ALA A 5 6.46 -10.16 7.09
CA ALA A 5 6.26 -8.81 6.54
C ALA A 5 5.29 -8.86 5.37
N VAL A 6 4.83 -7.70 4.92
CA VAL A 6 3.99 -7.57 3.72
C VAL A 6 4.64 -6.62 2.73
N VAL A 7 4.66 -7.02 1.46
CA VAL A 7 4.98 -6.14 0.34
C VAL A 7 3.67 -5.68 -0.29
N LEU A 8 3.35 -4.40 -0.14
CA LEU A 8 2.18 -3.77 -0.75
C LEU A 8 2.57 -3.21 -2.12
N VAL A 9 2.07 -3.81 -3.19
CA VAL A 9 2.40 -3.38 -4.56
C VAL A 9 1.43 -2.29 -5.02
N ALA A 10 1.98 -1.20 -5.56
CA ALA A 10 1.23 -0.11 -6.18
C ALA A 10 1.89 0.34 -7.49
N THR A 11 1.16 1.12 -8.28
CA THR A 11 1.70 1.83 -9.45
C THR A 11 1.28 3.29 -9.40
N ILE A 12 2.11 4.19 -9.91
CA ILE A 12 1.77 5.62 -10.03
C ILE A 12 0.47 5.79 -10.84
N ARG A 13 0.30 5.01 -11.90
CA ARG A 13 -0.91 5.01 -12.73
C ARG A 13 -2.17 4.67 -11.91
N ALA A 14 -2.12 3.61 -11.13
CA ALA A 14 -3.27 3.21 -10.29
C ALA A 14 -3.57 4.28 -9.25
N LEU A 15 -2.56 4.85 -8.62
CA LEU A 15 -2.73 5.94 -7.65
C LEU A 15 -3.35 7.18 -8.31
N LYS A 16 -2.88 7.61 -9.49
CA LYS A 16 -3.51 8.70 -10.24
C LYS A 16 -4.96 8.40 -10.60
N TYR A 17 -5.26 7.18 -11.02
CA TYR A 17 -6.64 6.78 -11.32
C TYR A 17 -7.54 6.89 -10.08
N HIS A 18 -7.09 6.41 -8.92
CA HIS A 18 -7.78 6.59 -7.65
C HIS A 18 -7.91 8.07 -7.23
N GLY A 19 -7.01 8.92 -7.67
CA GLY A 19 -7.09 10.38 -7.50
C GLY A 19 -8.04 11.10 -8.45
N GLY A 20 -8.70 10.35 -9.35
CA GLY A 20 -9.68 10.89 -10.31
C GLY A 20 -9.12 11.21 -11.70
N CYS A 21 -7.89 10.79 -12.01
CA CYS A 21 -7.31 10.92 -13.35
C CYS A 21 -8.05 10.04 -14.35
N SER A 22 -8.36 10.58 -15.53
CA SER A 22 -8.95 9.79 -16.61
C SER A 22 -7.96 8.79 -17.20
N LEU A 23 -8.45 7.68 -17.77
CA LEU A 23 -7.61 6.64 -18.35
C LEU A 23 -6.66 7.14 -19.44
N ASP A 24 -7.11 8.11 -20.23
CA ASP A 24 -6.35 8.69 -21.34
C ASP A 24 -5.19 9.58 -20.89
N GLU A 25 -5.24 10.04 -19.64
CA GLU A 25 -4.24 10.96 -19.07
C GLU A 25 -3.27 10.29 -18.11
N LEU A 26 -3.44 9.00 -17.79
CA LEU A 26 -2.60 8.29 -16.82
C LEU A 26 -1.10 8.31 -17.14
N ASN A 27 -0.73 8.45 -18.40
CA ASN A 27 0.68 8.52 -18.84
C ASN A 27 1.26 9.95 -18.81
N LYS A 28 0.42 10.97 -18.57
CA LYS A 28 0.87 12.36 -18.41
C LYS A 28 1.26 12.61 -16.95
N GLU A 29 2.31 13.42 -16.72
CA GLU A 29 2.67 13.85 -15.37
C GLU A 29 1.48 14.54 -14.69
N SER A 30 1.15 14.11 -13.47
CA SER A 30 0.18 14.80 -12.63
C SER A 30 0.40 14.50 -11.15
N THR A 31 1.06 15.42 -10.48
CA THR A 31 1.24 15.37 -9.02
C THR A 31 -0.05 15.59 -8.26
N ASP A 32 -1.02 16.34 -8.83
CA ASP A 32 -2.31 16.61 -8.19
C ASP A 32 -3.17 15.36 -8.08
N TYR A 33 -3.33 14.60 -9.17
CA TYR A 33 -4.06 13.35 -9.14
C TYR A 33 -3.33 12.31 -8.30
N LEU A 34 -1.99 12.25 -8.39
CA LEU A 34 -1.20 11.35 -7.56
C LEU A 34 -1.39 11.67 -6.08
N SER A 35 -1.28 12.93 -5.68
CA SER A 35 -1.46 13.37 -4.28
C SER A 35 -2.83 12.96 -3.72
N LYS A 36 -3.91 13.17 -4.49
CA LYS A 36 -5.25 12.73 -4.11
C LYS A 36 -5.33 11.20 -3.95
N GLY A 37 -4.72 10.45 -4.87
CA GLY A 37 -4.75 9.00 -4.86
C GLY A 37 -3.88 8.36 -3.76
N LEU A 38 -2.93 9.10 -3.20
CA LEU A 38 -2.11 8.63 -2.07
C LEU A 38 -2.94 8.32 -0.82
N SER A 39 -4.13 8.91 -0.67
CA SER A 39 -5.07 8.57 0.41
C SER A 39 -5.50 7.09 0.37
N ASN A 40 -5.59 6.50 -0.83
CA ASN A 40 -5.88 5.08 -0.99
C ASN A 40 -4.69 4.20 -0.53
N LEU A 41 -3.47 4.57 -0.92
CA LEU A 41 -2.25 3.90 -0.47
C LEU A 41 -2.13 3.95 1.06
N GLU A 42 -2.34 5.13 1.63
CA GLU A 42 -2.32 5.37 3.07
C GLU A 42 -3.31 4.47 3.82
N ARG A 43 -4.53 4.33 3.31
CA ARG A 43 -5.53 3.41 3.89
C ARG A 43 -5.03 1.97 3.90
N HIS A 44 -4.46 1.48 2.80
CA HIS A 44 -3.93 0.11 2.73
C HIS A 44 -2.75 -0.10 3.67
N VAL A 45 -1.81 0.84 3.73
CA VAL A 45 -0.68 0.80 4.68
C VAL A 45 -1.21 0.78 6.11
N ASN A 46 -2.16 1.66 6.44
CA ASN A 46 -2.75 1.74 7.77
C ASN A 46 -3.47 0.44 8.15
N ASN A 47 -4.20 -0.17 7.23
CA ASN A 47 -4.84 -1.46 7.46
C ASN A 47 -3.81 -2.54 7.83
N LEU A 48 -2.73 -2.66 7.06
CA LEU A 48 -1.70 -3.67 7.30
C LEU A 48 -0.92 -3.40 8.59
N LYS A 49 -0.51 -2.16 8.81
CA LYS A 49 0.33 -1.75 9.93
C LYS A 49 -0.43 -1.72 11.25
N ASN A 50 -1.61 -1.10 11.28
CA ASN A 50 -2.33 -0.83 12.52
C ASN A 50 -3.41 -1.86 12.84
N HIS A 51 -4.13 -2.38 11.84
CA HIS A 51 -5.16 -3.38 12.09
C HIS A 51 -4.59 -4.79 12.17
N TYR A 52 -3.63 -5.13 11.31
CA TYR A 52 -3.00 -6.46 11.32
C TYR A 52 -1.66 -6.50 12.08
N GLY A 53 -1.05 -5.36 12.41
CA GLY A 53 0.21 -5.28 13.15
C GLY A 53 1.42 -5.81 12.40
N LEU A 54 1.43 -5.69 11.06
CA LEU A 54 2.47 -6.23 10.20
C LEU A 54 3.49 -5.17 9.79
N PRO A 55 4.79 -5.54 9.72
CA PRO A 55 5.78 -4.74 9.02
C PRO A 55 5.42 -4.63 7.52
N VAL A 56 5.50 -3.43 6.96
CA VAL A 56 5.08 -3.14 5.58
C VAL A 56 6.21 -2.50 4.80
N VAL A 57 6.43 -2.98 3.58
CA VAL A 57 7.22 -2.32 2.54
C VAL A 57 6.29 -2.05 1.37
N VAL A 58 6.30 -0.85 0.82
CA VAL A 58 5.56 -0.53 -0.40
C VAL A 58 6.49 -0.69 -1.60
N ALA A 59 6.08 -1.49 -2.58
CA ALA A 59 6.75 -1.63 -3.86
C ALA A 59 5.99 -0.85 -4.94
N ILE A 60 6.63 0.17 -5.52
CA ILE A 60 6.09 0.83 -6.70
C ILE A 60 6.59 0.08 -7.93
N ASN A 61 5.68 -0.61 -8.61
CA ASN A 61 5.98 -1.20 -9.90
C ASN A 61 6.09 -0.07 -10.92
N GLY A 62 7.34 0.31 -11.25
CA GLY A 62 7.67 1.47 -12.05
C GLY A 62 7.39 1.27 -13.53
N PHE A 63 6.95 2.30 -14.21
CA PHE A 63 6.74 2.36 -15.65
C PHE A 63 7.56 3.48 -16.29
N THR A 64 7.81 3.38 -17.59
CA THR A 64 8.62 4.35 -18.35
C THR A 64 8.07 5.77 -18.35
N PHE A 65 6.79 5.93 -18.05
CA PHE A 65 6.12 7.24 -18.01
C PHE A 65 6.13 7.89 -16.62
N ASP A 66 6.64 7.19 -15.60
CA ASP A 66 6.70 7.71 -14.23
C ASP A 66 7.76 8.80 -14.15
N THR A 67 7.36 10.02 -13.77
CA THR A 67 8.26 11.17 -13.74
C THR A 67 9.00 11.32 -12.41
N GLU A 68 10.12 12.07 -12.42
CA GLU A 68 10.90 12.32 -11.20
C GLU A 68 10.10 13.10 -10.14
N LYS A 69 9.21 14.03 -10.56
CA LYS A 69 8.36 14.76 -9.61
C LYS A 69 7.34 13.83 -8.93
N GLU A 70 6.78 12.88 -9.67
CA GLU A 70 5.86 11.89 -9.11
C GLU A 70 6.59 10.96 -8.13
N LYS A 71 7.81 10.55 -8.44
CA LYS A 71 8.66 9.76 -7.55
C LYS A 71 9.05 10.52 -6.27
N GLU A 72 9.35 11.81 -6.38
CA GLU A 72 9.67 12.66 -5.22
C GLU A 72 8.48 12.80 -4.27
N LEU A 73 7.27 12.91 -4.81
CA LEU A 73 6.06 12.90 -3.99
C LEU A 73 5.89 11.57 -3.21
N LEU A 74 6.24 10.45 -3.82
CA LEU A 74 6.25 9.15 -3.13
C LEU A 74 7.31 9.06 -2.03
N LYS A 75 8.49 9.66 -2.21
CA LYS A 75 9.52 9.73 -1.15
C LYS A 75 9.04 10.55 0.04
N THR A 76 8.40 11.69 -0.22
CA THR A 76 7.78 12.50 0.83
C THR A 76 6.74 11.67 1.59
N LYS A 77 5.88 10.95 0.87
CA LYS A 77 4.86 10.09 1.47
C LYS A 77 5.44 8.94 2.28
N SER A 78 6.56 8.36 1.84
CA SER A 78 7.30 7.34 2.60
C SER A 78 7.69 7.83 4.00
N THR A 79 8.20 9.06 4.08
CA THR A 79 8.57 9.69 5.35
C THR A 79 7.34 9.95 6.22
N GLU A 80 6.25 10.47 5.66
CA GLU A 80 5.00 10.74 6.39
C GLU A 80 4.38 9.46 6.98
N LEU A 81 4.35 8.38 6.22
CA LEU A 81 3.78 7.09 6.64
C LEU A 81 4.74 6.30 7.55
N ASN A 82 6.01 6.69 7.61
CA ASN A 82 7.07 5.91 8.23
C ASN A 82 7.05 4.45 7.74
N VAL A 83 7.07 4.30 6.40
CA VAL A 83 7.07 3.02 5.69
C VAL A 83 7.96 3.14 4.46
N PRO A 84 8.91 2.22 4.23
CA PRO A 84 9.72 2.23 3.02
C PRO A 84 8.85 2.13 1.76
N ILE A 85 9.08 3.03 0.81
CA ILE A 85 8.47 2.99 -0.53
C ILE A 85 9.61 2.84 -1.54
N ILE A 86 9.70 1.67 -2.18
CA ILE A 86 10.80 1.30 -3.07
C ILE A 86 10.28 1.13 -4.49
N SER A 87 10.95 1.77 -5.45
CA SER A 87 10.68 1.53 -6.87
C SER A 87 11.27 0.20 -7.32
N SER A 88 10.51 -0.54 -8.13
CA SER A 88 10.94 -1.80 -8.73
C SER A 88 10.75 -1.75 -10.24
N THR A 89 11.79 -2.09 -10.99
CA THR A 89 11.81 -2.16 -12.46
C THR A 89 12.00 -3.59 -12.96
N HIS A 90 11.59 -4.57 -12.17
CA HIS A 90 11.82 -6.00 -12.45
C HIS A 90 11.27 -6.46 -13.81
N TRP A 91 10.25 -5.81 -14.34
CA TRP A 91 9.71 -6.11 -15.66
C TRP A 91 10.67 -5.76 -16.81
N ALA A 92 11.53 -4.74 -16.63
CA ALA A 92 12.54 -4.32 -17.63
C ALA A 92 13.92 -4.94 -17.33
N ASP A 93 14.32 -4.98 -16.06
CA ASP A 93 15.67 -5.29 -15.61
C ASP A 93 15.77 -6.67 -14.94
N GLY A 94 14.69 -7.44 -14.93
CA GLY A 94 14.64 -8.76 -14.28
C GLY A 94 14.95 -8.67 -12.78
N GLY A 95 15.68 -9.65 -12.24
CA GLY A 95 16.00 -9.71 -10.82
C GLY A 95 16.78 -8.49 -10.30
N LYS A 96 17.62 -7.89 -11.14
CA LYS A 96 18.37 -6.68 -10.79
C LYS A 96 17.44 -5.50 -10.46
N GLY A 97 16.33 -5.37 -11.18
CA GLY A 97 15.33 -4.32 -10.93
C GLY A 97 14.54 -4.49 -9.64
N ALA A 98 14.66 -5.64 -8.96
CA ALA A 98 14.03 -5.91 -7.67
C ALA A 98 15.03 -5.99 -6.50
N GLU A 99 16.33 -5.79 -6.73
CA GLU A 99 17.37 -5.99 -5.72
C GLU A 99 17.19 -5.09 -4.50
N GLU A 100 16.94 -3.81 -4.70
CA GLU A 100 16.72 -2.85 -3.60
C GLU A 100 15.44 -3.17 -2.80
N LEU A 101 14.39 -3.60 -3.47
CA LEU A 101 13.18 -4.08 -2.81
C LEU A 101 13.47 -5.30 -1.93
N ALA A 102 14.23 -6.27 -2.45
CA ALA A 102 14.59 -7.46 -1.71
C ALA A 102 15.42 -7.13 -0.45
N LYS A 103 16.42 -6.25 -0.58
CA LYS A 103 17.23 -5.77 0.57
C LYS A 103 16.35 -5.10 1.61
N GLN A 104 15.45 -4.21 1.18
CA GLN A 104 14.54 -3.52 2.09
C GLN A 104 13.58 -4.47 2.82
N VAL A 105 13.10 -5.52 2.15
CA VAL A 105 12.24 -6.53 2.79
C VAL A 105 13.01 -7.28 3.87
N VAL A 106 14.26 -7.70 3.60
CA VAL A 106 15.12 -8.37 4.60
C VAL A 106 15.36 -7.44 5.79
N GLU A 107 15.78 -6.21 5.56
CA GLU A 107 16.00 -5.21 6.61
C GLU A 107 14.72 -4.99 7.45
N THR A 108 13.57 -4.87 6.80
CA THR A 108 12.30 -4.67 7.49
C THR A 108 11.95 -5.87 8.39
N ILE A 109 12.22 -7.09 7.94
CA ILE A 109 12.00 -8.31 8.75
C ILE A 109 12.94 -8.36 9.96
N GLU A 110 14.19 -7.93 9.78
CA GLU A 110 15.22 -7.99 10.82
C GLU A 110 15.09 -6.88 11.88
N THR A 111 14.59 -5.70 11.48
CA THR A 111 14.59 -4.50 12.34
C THR A 111 13.22 -4.13 12.89
N SER A 112 12.13 -4.65 12.34
CA SER A 112 10.77 -4.28 12.74
C SER A 112 10.14 -5.34 13.65
N GLU A 113 9.38 -4.86 14.63
CA GLU A 113 8.55 -5.77 15.44
C GLU A 113 7.36 -6.27 14.61
N ASN A 114 7.11 -7.57 14.68
CA ASN A 114 5.94 -8.21 14.10
C ASN A 114 4.90 -8.47 15.19
N ASN A 115 3.86 -7.66 15.21
CA ASN A 115 2.75 -7.74 16.16
C ASN A 115 1.47 -8.25 15.47
N PHE A 116 1.64 -9.26 14.60
CA PHE A 116 0.52 -9.81 13.82
C PHE A 116 -0.63 -10.25 14.72
N LYS A 117 -1.82 -9.80 14.38
CA LYS A 117 -3.09 -10.17 15.01
C LYS A 117 -4.18 -10.35 13.95
N PHE A 118 -5.15 -11.19 14.26
CA PHE A 118 -6.35 -11.30 13.44
C PHE A 118 -7.23 -10.06 13.61
N LEU A 119 -8.01 -9.74 12.58
CA LEU A 119 -8.87 -8.56 12.57
C LEU A 119 -10.04 -8.68 13.57
N TYR A 120 -10.49 -9.90 13.81
CA TYR A 120 -11.60 -10.27 14.68
C TYR A 120 -11.33 -11.61 15.38
N GLU A 121 -12.02 -11.86 16.47
CA GLU A 121 -11.96 -13.13 17.21
C GLU A 121 -12.83 -14.20 16.55
N ASP A 122 -12.43 -15.47 16.70
CA ASP A 122 -13.12 -16.59 16.05
C ASP A 122 -14.55 -16.80 16.57
N GLU A 123 -14.80 -16.43 17.83
CA GLU A 123 -16.09 -16.57 18.53
C GLU A 123 -17.12 -15.51 18.16
N MET A 124 -16.71 -14.42 17.48
CA MET A 124 -17.64 -13.40 17.00
C MET A 124 -18.68 -13.98 16.06
N THR A 125 -19.91 -13.43 16.07
CA THR A 125 -20.95 -13.78 15.10
C THR A 125 -20.51 -13.40 13.68
N LEU A 126 -21.09 -14.05 12.68
CA LEU A 126 -20.81 -13.71 11.27
C LEU A 126 -21.13 -12.25 10.96
N TRP A 127 -22.21 -11.71 11.57
CA TRP A 127 -22.58 -10.33 11.42
C TRP A 127 -21.52 -9.39 11.97
N ASP A 128 -21.06 -9.63 13.19
CA ASP A 128 -20.01 -8.82 13.84
C ASP A 128 -18.68 -8.87 13.09
N LYS A 129 -18.34 -10.04 12.51
CA LYS A 129 -17.16 -10.20 11.63
C LYS A 129 -17.28 -9.33 10.39
N MET A 130 -18.43 -9.37 9.70
CA MET A 130 -18.69 -8.55 8.52
C MET A 130 -18.66 -7.05 8.87
N GLU A 131 -19.29 -6.65 9.97
CA GLU A 131 -19.29 -5.27 10.43
C GLU A 131 -17.88 -4.80 10.80
N THR A 132 -17.09 -5.64 11.46
CA THR A 132 -15.69 -5.36 11.79
C THR A 132 -14.85 -5.12 10.54
N ILE A 133 -14.99 -5.94 9.51
CA ILE A 133 -14.30 -5.75 8.22
C ILE A 133 -14.75 -4.45 7.57
N ALA A 134 -16.06 -4.22 7.46
CA ALA A 134 -16.61 -3.03 6.83
C ALA A 134 -16.12 -1.74 7.50
N LYS A 135 -16.14 -1.70 8.83
CA LYS A 135 -15.73 -0.52 9.60
C LYS A 135 -14.21 -0.33 9.61
N LYS A 136 -13.45 -1.37 9.98
CA LYS A 136 -11.98 -1.23 10.16
C LYS A 136 -11.23 -1.14 8.84
N ILE A 137 -11.57 -1.98 7.86
CA ILE A 137 -10.82 -2.05 6.59
C ILE A 137 -11.34 -1.03 5.58
N TYR A 138 -12.65 -0.92 5.44
CA TYR A 138 -13.26 -0.05 4.43
C TYR A 138 -13.71 1.31 4.96
N GLY A 139 -13.72 1.51 6.29
CA GLY A 139 -14.14 2.77 6.91
C GLY A 139 -15.63 3.05 6.78
N ALA A 140 -16.44 2.01 6.64
CA ALA A 140 -17.90 2.16 6.61
C ALA A 140 -18.45 2.62 7.97
N SER A 141 -19.51 3.41 7.95
CA SER A 141 -20.20 3.80 9.19
C SER A 141 -21.07 2.68 9.74
N SER A 142 -21.68 1.88 8.87
CA SER A 142 -22.54 0.75 9.22
C SER A 142 -22.64 -0.22 8.06
N ILE A 143 -23.21 -1.41 8.33
CA ILE A 143 -23.63 -2.37 7.32
C ILE A 143 -25.13 -2.61 7.43
N SER A 144 -25.77 -2.97 6.32
CA SER A 144 -27.15 -3.41 6.28
C SER A 144 -27.28 -4.61 5.34
N ALA A 145 -28.17 -5.49 5.66
CA ALA A 145 -28.59 -6.56 4.77
C ALA A 145 -30.09 -6.52 4.60
N PRO A 146 -30.63 -6.91 3.42
CA PRO A 146 -32.06 -7.00 3.17
C PRO A 146 -32.73 -8.08 4.02
#